data_3108f4a1e2d4e7c89ca3968b93e741f1
#
_entry.id   3108f4a1e2d4e7c89ca3968b93e741f1
#
_cell.length_a   1.000
_cell.length_b   1.000
_cell.length_c   1.000
_cell.angle_alpha   90.00
_cell.angle_beta   90.00
_cell.angle_gamma   90.00
#
_symmetry.space_group_name_H-M   'P 1'
#
loop_
_entity.id
_entity.type
_entity.pdbx_description
1 polymer ?
#
loop_
_entity_poly.entity_id
_entity_poly.type
_entity_poly.pdbx_seq_one_letter_code
_entity_poly.pdbx_strand_id
1 'polypeptide(L)'
;MNEYAVKINEKGVIAVDDTILVKDAECKAGSKILTGYKALFSAEAVERLEKKGYAVSGKTTVGEFGLDLVGEFAYGNEAEGALKGAAAELVAGGEVKAALAVDMNGTPRRAAALSGVAFLKPTYGTVSRYGVISCAASGEQVGVYAKGADGIAEIMSVIAGHDGKDGTSLPEASYEYKTDLPLKGKKVAIVKELLDKADEASKAKVTAFAESLKKNGVVVEEISLPLADAANTAWQILMCAETCNNVSRYDGVKYGYRAETYKNID
;
A
#
# COMPACT_ATOMS: atom_id res chain seq x y z
N MET A 1 -20.36 -0.16 -2.42
CA MET A 1 -19.12 -0.64 -3.08
C MET A 1 -18.82 -1.99 -2.48
N ASN A 2 -18.36 -2.97 -3.25
CA ASN A 2 -17.96 -4.25 -2.65
C ASN A 2 -16.48 -4.11 -2.25
N GLU A 3 -16.22 -3.84 -0.98
CA GLU A 3 -14.87 -3.59 -0.45
C GLU A 3 -13.98 -4.83 -0.53
N TYR A 4 -14.61 -6.01 -0.53
CA TYR A 4 -13.88 -7.28 -0.64
C TYR A 4 -13.95 -7.84 -2.05
N ALA A 5 -12.79 -8.10 -2.64
CA ALA A 5 -12.65 -8.97 -3.81
C ALA A 5 -12.90 -10.43 -3.43
N VAL A 6 -12.40 -10.86 -2.25
CA VAL A 6 -12.59 -12.19 -1.68
C VAL A 6 -12.74 -12.09 -0.16
N LYS A 7 -13.87 -12.54 0.37
CA LYS A 7 -14.08 -12.71 1.82
C LYS A 7 -13.50 -14.05 2.26
N ILE A 8 -12.74 -14.08 3.35
CA ILE A 8 -12.04 -15.29 3.84
C ILE A 8 -12.57 -15.71 5.21
N ASN A 9 -12.65 -14.78 6.15
CA ASN A 9 -13.03 -15.07 7.53
C ASN A 9 -13.85 -13.93 8.13
N GLU A 10 -15.07 -14.21 8.54
CA GLU A 10 -15.97 -13.21 9.14
C GLU A 10 -15.44 -12.61 10.46
N LYS A 11 -14.60 -13.36 11.17
CA LYS A 11 -13.98 -12.93 12.42
C LYS A 11 -12.58 -12.36 12.22
N GLY A 12 -12.12 -12.25 10.97
CA GLY A 12 -10.81 -11.67 10.65
C GLY A 12 -10.77 -10.19 10.99
N VAL A 13 -9.64 -9.75 11.51
CA VAL A 13 -9.43 -8.37 11.95
C VAL A 13 -8.41 -7.61 11.07
N ILE A 14 -7.80 -8.29 10.11
CA ILE A 14 -6.86 -7.71 9.14
C ILE A 14 -7.40 -7.95 7.73
N ALA A 15 -7.52 -6.89 6.93
CA ALA A 15 -7.72 -7.02 5.49
C ALA A 15 -6.38 -6.90 4.75
N VAL A 16 -6.29 -7.44 3.54
CA VAL A 16 -5.10 -7.30 2.69
C VAL A 16 -5.51 -6.96 1.26
N ASP A 17 -4.72 -6.17 0.57
CA ASP A 17 -4.95 -5.88 -0.86
C ASP A 17 -4.93 -7.16 -1.70
N ASP A 18 -5.70 -7.17 -2.80
CA ASP A 18 -5.78 -8.32 -3.70
C ASP A 18 -4.46 -8.63 -4.43
N THR A 19 -3.44 -7.79 -4.33
CA THR A 19 -2.07 -8.07 -4.77
C THR A 19 -1.25 -8.89 -3.78
N ILE A 20 -1.71 -9.05 -2.53
CA ILE A 20 -1.01 -9.79 -1.46
C ILE A 20 -1.59 -11.20 -1.38
N LEU A 21 -0.76 -12.21 -1.55
CA LEU A 21 -1.19 -13.62 -1.55
C LEU A 21 -1.64 -14.07 -0.16
N VAL A 22 -2.80 -14.74 -0.13
CA VAL A 22 -3.28 -15.52 1.01
C VAL A 22 -3.54 -16.93 0.51
N LYS A 23 -2.91 -17.92 1.11
CA LYS A 23 -2.99 -19.32 0.67
C LYS A 23 -4.43 -19.78 0.46
N ASP A 24 -4.66 -20.52 -0.62
CA ASP A 24 -5.93 -21.09 -1.05
C ASP A 24 -7.01 -20.06 -1.44
N ALA A 25 -6.77 -18.75 -1.24
CA ALA A 25 -7.67 -17.71 -1.69
C ALA A 25 -7.40 -17.32 -3.15
N GLU A 26 -8.45 -16.92 -3.87
CA GLU A 26 -8.33 -16.35 -5.20
C GLU A 26 -7.56 -15.03 -5.12
N CYS A 27 -6.72 -14.75 -6.11
CA CYS A 27 -5.93 -13.54 -6.21
C CYS A 27 -5.92 -13.04 -7.65
N LYS A 28 -6.68 -11.98 -7.90
CA LYS A 28 -6.80 -11.36 -9.23
C LYS A 28 -5.87 -10.16 -9.41
N ALA A 29 -5.38 -9.60 -8.32
CA ALA A 29 -4.65 -8.33 -8.32
C ALA A 29 -5.41 -7.21 -9.08
N GLY A 30 -6.73 -7.16 -8.96
CA GLY A 30 -7.58 -6.21 -9.68
C GLY A 30 -7.63 -6.41 -11.21
N SER A 31 -7.07 -7.50 -11.74
CA SER A 31 -6.97 -7.76 -13.18
C SER A 31 -7.79 -8.98 -13.60
N LYS A 32 -8.38 -8.88 -14.79
CA LYS A 32 -9.09 -9.99 -15.43
C LYS A 32 -8.16 -11.14 -15.82
N ILE A 33 -6.89 -10.84 -16.07
CA ILE A 33 -5.90 -11.79 -16.57
C ILE A 33 -5.56 -12.89 -15.56
N LEU A 34 -5.78 -12.64 -14.26
CA LEU A 34 -5.52 -13.58 -13.17
C LEU A 34 -6.81 -14.22 -12.61
N THR A 35 -7.95 -14.07 -13.27
CA THR A 35 -9.21 -14.70 -12.84
C THR A 35 -9.03 -16.20 -12.69
N GLY A 36 -9.47 -16.74 -11.53
CA GLY A 36 -9.36 -18.16 -11.20
C GLY A 36 -8.02 -18.59 -10.61
N TYR A 37 -7.02 -17.70 -10.52
CA TYR A 37 -5.77 -18.02 -9.86
C TYR A 37 -5.97 -18.09 -8.34
N LYS A 38 -5.63 -19.24 -7.75
CA LYS A 38 -5.59 -19.46 -6.29
C LYS A 38 -4.15 -19.49 -5.81
N ALA A 39 -3.86 -18.73 -4.76
CA ALA A 39 -2.53 -18.64 -4.19
C ALA A 39 -2.09 -19.96 -3.54
N LEU A 40 -0.91 -20.45 -3.87
CA LEU A 40 -0.34 -21.70 -3.34
C LEU A 40 0.27 -21.52 -1.95
N PHE A 41 0.58 -20.29 -1.56
CA PHE A 41 1.17 -19.91 -0.26
C PHE A 41 0.75 -18.50 0.12
N SER A 42 0.88 -18.16 1.39
CA SER A 42 0.65 -16.79 1.88
C SER A 42 1.92 -15.94 1.74
N ALA A 43 1.73 -14.63 1.56
CA ALA A 43 2.82 -13.66 1.63
C ALA A 43 3.46 -13.70 3.03
N GLU A 44 4.78 -13.41 3.10
CA GLU A 44 5.51 -13.41 4.38
C GLU A 44 4.86 -12.49 5.42
N ALA A 45 4.40 -11.31 5.01
CA ALA A 45 3.70 -10.38 5.91
C ALA A 45 2.40 -11.00 6.49
N VAL A 46 1.68 -11.78 5.68
CA VAL A 46 0.47 -12.52 6.11
C VAL A 46 0.84 -13.63 7.07
N GLU A 47 1.85 -14.44 6.73
CA GLU A 47 2.32 -15.52 7.62
C GLU A 47 2.76 -15.01 8.99
N ARG A 48 3.45 -13.88 9.05
CA ARG A 48 3.85 -13.25 10.31
C ARG A 48 2.65 -12.82 11.15
N LEU A 49 1.63 -12.23 10.52
CA LEU A 49 0.38 -11.86 11.19
C LEU A 49 -0.35 -13.08 11.73
N GLU A 50 -0.51 -14.13 10.92
CA GLU A 50 -1.18 -15.38 11.33
C GLU A 50 -0.44 -16.08 12.47
N LYS A 51 0.89 -16.17 12.42
CA LYS A 51 1.73 -16.68 13.51
C LYS A 51 1.58 -15.89 14.82
N LYS A 52 1.25 -14.59 14.72
CA LYS A 52 0.98 -13.72 15.87
C LYS A 52 -0.48 -13.80 16.35
N GLY A 53 -1.32 -14.56 15.66
CA GLY A 53 -2.72 -14.75 16.03
C GLY A 53 -3.72 -13.79 15.37
N TYR A 54 -3.29 -13.00 14.38
CA TYR A 54 -4.20 -12.17 13.60
C TYR A 54 -4.80 -12.99 12.46
N ALA A 55 -6.12 -12.99 12.38
CA ALA A 55 -6.82 -13.62 11.26
C ALA A 55 -7.10 -12.62 10.14
N VAL A 56 -6.89 -13.04 8.89
CA VAL A 56 -7.22 -12.25 7.69
C VAL A 56 -8.72 -12.34 7.43
N SER A 57 -9.39 -11.17 7.34
CA SER A 57 -10.82 -11.06 7.03
C SER A 57 -11.12 -11.33 5.56
N GLY A 58 -10.23 -10.88 4.68
CA GLY A 58 -10.40 -11.01 3.24
C GLY A 58 -9.39 -10.17 2.46
N LYS A 59 -9.52 -10.25 1.14
CA LYS A 59 -8.73 -9.48 0.18
C LYS A 59 -9.56 -8.34 -0.36
N THR A 60 -9.03 -7.13 -0.31
CA THR A 60 -9.75 -5.91 -0.72
C THR A 60 -9.58 -5.65 -2.21
N THR A 61 -10.61 -5.04 -2.80
CA THR A 61 -10.57 -4.59 -4.18
C THR A 61 -9.47 -3.53 -4.37
N VAL A 62 -8.70 -3.67 -5.44
CA VAL A 62 -7.62 -2.75 -5.83
C VAL A 62 -7.72 -2.39 -7.31
N GLY A 63 -7.10 -1.30 -7.72
CA GLY A 63 -6.85 -1.01 -9.14
C GLY A 63 -6.01 -2.11 -9.80
N GLU A 64 -5.99 -2.17 -11.13
CA GLU A 64 -5.29 -3.23 -11.84
C GLU A 64 -3.80 -3.28 -11.45
N PHE A 65 -3.38 -4.42 -10.91
CA PHE A 65 -2.08 -4.68 -10.28
C PHE A 65 -1.69 -3.69 -9.17
N GLY A 66 -2.67 -2.99 -8.59
CA GLY A 66 -2.41 -1.95 -7.58
C GLY A 66 -1.69 -0.72 -8.11
N LEU A 67 -1.50 -0.61 -9.43
CA LEU A 67 -0.74 0.49 -10.04
C LEU A 67 -1.47 1.81 -9.96
N ASP A 68 -2.74 1.83 -10.31
CA ASP A 68 -3.66 2.97 -10.19
C ASP A 68 -2.99 4.36 -10.31
N LEU A 69 -2.54 4.70 -11.52
CA LEU A 69 -1.92 6.01 -11.80
C LEU A 69 -2.92 7.16 -11.71
N VAL A 70 -4.18 6.88 -12.00
CA VAL A 70 -5.25 7.88 -12.09
C VAL A 70 -6.40 7.65 -11.10
N GLY A 71 -6.41 6.56 -10.36
CA GLY A 71 -7.39 6.32 -9.30
C GLY A 71 -8.71 5.74 -9.74
N GLU A 72 -8.81 5.06 -10.89
CA GLU A 72 -10.12 4.84 -11.48
C GLU A 72 -10.56 3.38 -11.64
N PHE A 73 -9.68 2.37 -11.75
CA PHE A 73 -10.17 1.08 -12.22
C PHE A 73 -9.63 -0.15 -11.47
N ALA A 74 -10.57 -0.91 -10.92
CA ALA A 74 -10.42 -2.32 -10.60
C ALA A 74 -11.38 -3.14 -11.45
N TYR A 75 -10.94 -4.25 -12.00
CA TYR A 75 -11.81 -5.18 -12.71
C TYR A 75 -12.95 -5.67 -11.79
N GLY A 76 -14.18 -5.48 -12.25
CA GLY A 76 -15.39 -5.85 -11.50
C GLY A 76 -15.86 -4.83 -10.48
N ASN A 77 -15.24 -3.64 -10.43
CA ASN A 77 -15.68 -2.53 -9.58
C ASN A 77 -15.64 -1.21 -10.37
N GLU A 78 -16.55 -1.07 -11.30
CA GLU A 78 -16.66 0.08 -12.22
C GLU A 78 -17.37 1.30 -11.58
N ALA A 79 -17.54 1.31 -10.26
CA ALA A 79 -18.27 2.38 -9.58
C ALA A 79 -17.45 3.67 -9.50
N GLU A 80 -18.06 4.77 -9.91
CA GLU A 80 -17.59 6.13 -9.64
C GLU A 80 -17.31 6.29 -8.13
N GLY A 81 -16.14 6.78 -7.78
CA GLY A 81 -15.75 7.07 -6.40
C GLY A 81 -14.72 6.13 -5.78
N ALA A 82 -14.05 5.27 -6.56
CA ALA A 82 -12.98 4.38 -6.11
C ALA A 82 -11.73 5.08 -5.53
N LEU A 83 -11.73 6.40 -5.46
CA LEU A 83 -10.64 7.22 -4.93
C LEU A 83 -10.30 6.95 -3.46
N LYS A 84 -11.29 6.47 -2.68
CA LYS A 84 -11.10 6.23 -1.23
C LYS A 84 -10.42 4.91 -0.89
N GLY A 85 -10.40 3.94 -1.81
CA GLY A 85 -9.74 2.65 -1.61
C GLY A 85 -10.45 1.74 -0.59
N ALA A 86 -10.77 0.52 -1.00
CA ALA A 86 -11.55 -0.42 -0.19
C ALA A 86 -10.92 -0.73 1.18
N ALA A 87 -9.60 -0.93 1.21
CA ALA A 87 -8.88 -1.19 2.46
C ALA A 87 -8.99 -0.04 3.47
N ALA A 88 -8.88 1.22 2.99
CA ALA A 88 -9.03 2.40 3.81
C ALA A 88 -10.45 2.55 4.38
N GLU A 89 -11.48 2.28 3.56
CA GLU A 89 -12.88 2.35 3.97
C GLU A 89 -13.21 1.31 5.05
N LEU A 90 -12.74 0.06 4.93
CA LEU A 90 -12.92 -0.97 5.97
C LEU A 90 -12.31 -0.56 7.31
N VAL A 91 -11.13 0.07 7.29
CA VAL A 91 -10.50 0.58 8.51
C VAL A 91 -11.26 1.78 9.06
N ALA A 92 -11.70 2.71 8.21
CA ALA A 92 -12.47 3.88 8.62
C ALA A 92 -13.82 3.48 9.25
N GLY A 93 -14.52 2.52 8.66
CA GLY A 93 -15.76 1.94 9.18
C GLY A 93 -15.60 1.12 10.45
N GLY A 94 -14.36 0.69 10.76
CA GLY A 94 -14.08 -0.16 11.92
C GLY A 94 -14.43 -1.63 11.72
N GLU A 95 -14.62 -2.06 10.48
CA GLU A 95 -14.88 -3.46 10.14
C GLU A 95 -13.61 -4.32 10.32
N VAL A 96 -12.44 -3.71 10.12
CA VAL A 96 -11.15 -4.32 10.42
C VAL A 96 -10.31 -3.39 11.29
N LYS A 97 -9.42 -3.96 12.08
CA LYS A 97 -8.48 -3.21 12.91
C LYS A 97 -7.42 -2.50 12.08
N ALA A 98 -6.92 -3.19 11.07
CA ALA A 98 -5.90 -2.70 10.16
C ALA A 98 -6.02 -3.39 8.79
N ALA A 99 -5.35 -2.82 7.79
CA ALA A 99 -5.24 -3.46 6.49
C ALA A 99 -3.83 -3.29 5.92
N LEU A 100 -3.36 -4.30 5.16
CA LEU A 100 -2.12 -4.23 4.39
C LEU A 100 -2.42 -3.81 2.97
N ALA A 101 -1.60 -2.92 2.43
CA ALA A 101 -1.67 -2.50 1.03
C ALA A 101 -0.27 -2.31 0.43
N VAL A 102 -0.16 -2.52 -0.88
CA VAL A 102 1.08 -2.26 -1.62
C VAL A 102 1.08 -0.83 -2.14
N ASP A 103 2.06 -0.05 -1.70
CA ASP A 103 2.24 1.34 -2.16
C ASP A 103 3.46 1.44 -3.07
N MET A 104 3.24 1.76 -4.33
CA MET A 104 4.31 2.07 -5.28
C MET A 104 4.30 3.54 -5.72
N ASN A 105 3.14 4.17 -5.87
CA ASN A 105 3.01 5.56 -6.36
C ASN A 105 2.13 6.47 -5.50
N GLY A 106 1.77 6.05 -4.29
CA GLY A 106 1.04 6.88 -3.34
C GLY A 106 -0.46 6.64 -3.25
N THR A 107 -1.02 5.70 -4.02
CA THR A 107 -2.45 5.38 -3.99
C THR A 107 -2.96 5.08 -2.57
N PRO A 108 -2.34 4.20 -1.77
CA PRO A 108 -2.78 3.96 -0.40
C PRO A 108 -2.69 5.20 0.50
N ARG A 109 -1.67 6.04 0.36
CA ARG A 109 -1.52 7.28 1.14
C ARG A 109 -2.63 8.29 0.81
N ARG A 110 -2.98 8.41 -0.48
CA ARG A 110 -4.11 9.23 -0.92
C ARG A 110 -5.43 8.70 -0.37
N ALA A 111 -5.67 7.41 -0.48
CA ALA A 111 -6.87 6.76 0.05
C ALA A 111 -7.02 6.99 1.55
N ALA A 112 -5.93 6.86 2.33
CA ALA A 112 -5.93 7.13 3.76
C ALA A 112 -6.37 8.57 4.07
N ALA A 113 -5.81 9.54 3.35
CA ALA A 113 -6.16 10.96 3.53
C ALA A 113 -7.64 11.24 3.23
N LEU A 114 -8.20 10.62 2.18
CA LEU A 114 -9.59 10.79 1.79
C LEU A 114 -10.57 10.10 2.76
N SER A 115 -10.17 8.98 3.36
CA SER A 115 -11.00 8.21 4.30
C SER A 115 -10.79 8.62 5.78
N GLY A 116 -9.86 9.54 6.06
CA GLY A 116 -9.59 10.01 7.43
C GLY A 116 -8.92 8.97 8.33
N VAL A 117 -8.14 8.07 7.76
CA VAL A 117 -7.33 7.08 8.48
C VAL A 117 -5.84 7.32 8.26
N ALA A 118 -4.99 6.66 9.05
CA ALA A 118 -3.55 6.72 8.86
C ALA A 118 -3.06 5.61 7.92
N PHE A 119 -2.01 5.89 7.16
CA PHE A 119 -1.26 4.90 6.39
C PHE A 119 0.24 5.14 6.52
N LEU A 120 0.99 4.08 6.71
CA LEU A 120 2.45 4.10 6.69
C LEU A 120 2.97 3.31 5.49
N LYS A 121 3.69 4.00 4.61
CA LYS A 121 4.63 3.36 3.69
C LYS A 121 6.00 3.32 4.38
N PRO A 122 6.50 2.15 4.79
CA PRO A 122 7.81 2.06 5.45
C PRO A 122 8.94 2.27 4.45
N THR A 123 10.16 2.36 4.95
CA THR A 123 11.38 2.33 4.13
C THR A 123 11.41 1.06 3.29
N TYR A 124 11.82 1.18 2.03
CA TYR A 124 11.94 0.07 1.09
C TYR A 124 12.79 -1.06 1.69
N GLY A 125 12.29 -2.30 1.58
CA GLY A 125 12.94 -3.47 2.15
C GLY A 125 12.69 -3.73 3.64
N THR A 126 11.95 -2.87 4.34
CA THR A 126 11.59 -3.06 5.76
C THR A 126 10.61 -4.22 5.95
N VAL A 127 9.65 -4.37 5.06
CA VAL A 127 8.67 -5.47 5.04
C VAL A 127 8.93 -6.31 3.80
N SER A 128 8.96 -7.63 3.95
CA SER A 128 9.15 -8.55 2.84
C SER A 128 8.05 -8.39 1.79
N ARG A 129 8.44 -8.43 0.52
CA ARG A 129 7.55 -8.48 -0.64
C ARG A 129 7.31 -9.91 -1.14
N TYR A 130 7.89 -10.92 -0.48
CA TYR A 130 7.63 -12.31 -0.84
C TYR A 130 6.14 -12.62 -0.72
N GLY A 131 5.56 -13.10 -1.83
CA GLY A 131 4.12 -13.34 -1.94
C GLY A 131 3.28 -12.11 -2.31
N VAL A 132 3.91 -11.06 -2.83
CA VAL A 132 3.22 -9.95 -3.50
C VAL A 132 3.24 -10.18 -5.01
N ILE A 133 2.09 -9.98 -5.69
CA ILE A 133 2.04 -9.95 -7.15
C ILE A 133 2.67 -8.64 -7.60
N SER A 134 3.89 -8.72 -8.11
CA SER A 134 4.70 -7.57 -8.45
C SER A 134 4.24 -6.91 -9.74
N CYS A 135 4.11 -5.59 -9.72
CA CYS A 135 3.82 -4.72 -10.85
C CYS A 135 5.04 -3.83 -11.19
N ALA A 136 5.52 -3.06 -10.22
CA ALA A 136 6.67 -2.18 -10.37
C ALA A 136 7.61 -2.33 -9.17
N ALA A 137 8.47 -3.34 -9.23
CA ALA A 137 9.28 -3.84 -8.13
C ALA A 137 10.16 -2.79 -7.45
N SER A 138 10.69 -1.80 -8.18
CA SER A 138 11.52 -0.73 -7.61
C SER A 138 10.75 0.23 -6.68
N GLY A 139 9.42 0.27 -6.79
CA GLY A 139 8.59 1.19 -6.00
C GLY A 139 7.73 0.54 -4.96
N GLU A 140 7.48 -0.77 -5.08
CA GLU A 140 6.56 -1.51 -4.24
C GLU A 140 7.03 -1.62 -2.80
N GLN A 141 6.13 -1.30 -1.87
CA GLN A 141 6.34 -1.54 -0.46
C GLN A 141 5.02 -1.90 0.22
N VAL A 142 5.02 -2.97 0.98
CA VAL A 142 3.86 -3.31 1.83
C VAL A 142 3.79 -2.31 2.96
N GLY A 143 2.67 -1.61 3.03
CA GLY A 143 2.35 -0.64 4.07
C GLY A 143 1.11 -1.02 4.86
N VAL A 144 0.78 -0.23 5.86
CA VAL A 144 -0.27 -0.51 6.84
C VAL A 144 -1.25 0.65 6.95
N TYR A 145 -2.54 0.34 6.81
CA TYR A 145 -3.64 1.21 7.24
C TYR A 145 -4.02 0.90 8.69
N ALA A 146 -4.27 1.92 9.47
CA ALA A 146 -4.92 1.83 10.77
C ALA A 146 -5.63 3.15 11.12
N LYS A 147 -6.45 3.16 12.17
CA LYS A 147 -7.13 4.40 12.63
C LYS A 147 -6.14 5.48 13.09
N GLY A 148 -4.95 5.07 13.55
CA GLY A 148 -3.91 6.00 14.03
C GLY A 148 -2.55 5.33 14.16
N ALA A 149 -1.57 6.09 14.64
CA ALA A 149 -0.17 5.68 14.72
C ALA A 149 0.04 4.42 15.59
N ASP A 150 -0.70 4.27 16.67
CA ASP A 150 -0.56 3.10 17.57
C ASP A 150 -0.93 1.80 16.86
N GLY A 151 -2.03 1.80 16.09
CA GLY A 151 -2.42 0.64 15.29
C GLY A 151 -1.40 0.32 14.19
N ILE A 152 -0.81 1.34 13.57
CA ILE A 152 0.29 1.16 12.60
C ILE A 152 1.51 0.54 13.31
N ALA A 153 1.94 1.09 14.43
CA ALA A 153 3.10 0.62 15.18
C ALA A 153 2.94 -0.84 15.61
N GLU A 154 1.75 -1.22 16.08
CA GLU A 154 1.41 -2.58 16.46
C GLU A 154 1.61 -3.56 15.29
N ILE A 155 1.00 -3.27 14.13
CA ILE A 155 1.08 -4.17 12.95
C ILE A 155 2.49 -4.17 12.36
N MET A 156 3.14 -3.02 12.26
CA MET A 156 4.52 -2.92 11.78
C MET A 156 5.50 -3.73 12.65
N SER A 157 5.31 -3.76 13.96
CA SER A 157 6.13 -4.57 14.86
C SER A 157 6.01 -6.08 14.62
N VAL A 158 4.97 -6.50 13.91
CA VAL A 158 4.76 -7.91 13.53
C VAL A 158 5.33 -8.21 12.14
N ILE A 159 5.09 -7.33 11.15
CA ILE A 159 5.42 -7.63 9.75
C ILE A 159 6.80 -7.17 9.32
N ALA A 160 7.42 -6.19 10.01
CA ALA A 160 8.76 -5.70 9.68
C ALA A 160 9.84 -6.71 10.07
N GLY A 161 10.93 -6.70 9.33
CA GLY A 161 12.11 -7.52 9.59
C GLY A 161 12.62 -8.26 8.37
N HIS A 162 13.84 -8.75 8.46
CA HIS A 162 14.53 -9.46 7.40
C HIS A 162 13.79 -10.72 6.95
N ASP A 163 13.80 -10.97 5.65
CA ASP A 163 13.32 -12.20 5.02
C ASP A 163 14.28 -12.63 3.91
N GLY A 164 14.93 -13.77 4.08
CA GLY A 164 15.85 -14.34 3.09
C GLY A 164 15.19 -14.78 1.77
N LYS A 165 13.85 -14.77 1.68
CA LYS A 165 13.09 -15.06 0.44
C LYS A 165 12.93 -13.81 -0.43
N ASP A 166 13.13 -12.61 0.11
CA ASP A 166 13.09 -11.34 -0.62
C ASP A 166 14.48 -10.73 -0.70
N GLY A 167 15.10 -10.80 -1.88
CA GLY A 167 16.45 -10.27 -2.12
C GLY A 167 16.61 -8.75 -1.91
N THR A 168 15.51 -8.02 -1.71
CA THR A 168 15.53 -6.58 -1.39
C THR A 168 15.27 -6.31 0.08
N SER A 169 15.00 -7.35 0.87
CA SER A 169 14.80 -7.21 2.31
C SER A 169 16.05 -6.66 2.98
N LEU A 170 15.89 -5.64 3.83
CA LEU A 170 17.01 -5.07 4.58
C LEU A 170 17.67 -6.13 5.46
N PRO A 171 18.97 -6.04 5.71
CA PRO A 171 19.67 -6.94 6.64
C PRO A 171 18.99 -6.98 8.00
N GLU A 172 19.30 -8.02 8.77
CA GLU A 172 18.76 -8.15 10.12
C GLU A 172 18.96 -6.86 10.92
N ALA A 173 17.85 -6.29 11.35
CA ALA A 173 17.78 -5.15 12.22
C ALA A 173 16.58 -5.30 13.15
N SER A 174 16.71 -4.85 14.38
CA SER A 174 15.55 -4.74 15.26
C SER A 174 14.79 -3.47 14.90
N TYR A 175 13.50 -3.61 14.62
CA TYR A 175 12.61 -2.49 14.36
C TYR A 175 11.72 -2.27 15.59
N GLU A 176 11.92 -1.15 16.27
CA GLU A 176 11.06 -0.72 17.36
C GLU A 176 10.14 0.40 16.85
N TYR A 177 8.84 0.13 16.85
CA TYR A 177 7.83 1.12 16.49
C TYR A 177 7.19 1.66 17.76
N LYS A 178 7.58 2.90 18.13
CA LYS A 178 7.09 3.60 19.31
C LYS A 178 6.35 4.87 18.91
N THR A 179 5.26 5.18 19.58
CA THR A 179 4.45 6.39 19.32
C THR A 179 4.62 7.44 20.43
N ASP A 180 5.28 7.12 21.52
CA ASP A 180 5.52 7.97 22.70
C ASP A 180 6.87 8.70 22.64
N LEU A 181 7.42 8.94 21.46
CA LEU A 181 8.71 9.59 21.29
C LEU A 181 8.67 11.07 21.73
N PRO A 182 9.70 11.57 22.46
CA PRO A 182 9.76 12.97 22.82
C PRO A 182 9.85 13.87 21.58
N LEU A 183 8.99 14.87 21.52
CA LEU A 183 8.94 15.83 20.40
C LEU A 183 10.01 16.92 20.50
N LYS A 184 10.37 17.32 21.72
CA LYS A 184 11.32 18.42 21.98
C LYS A 184 12.66 18.18 21.27
N GLY A 185 13.09 19.17 20.49
CA GLY A 185 14.35 19.13 19.74
C GLY A 185 14.30 18.35 18.43
N LYS A 186 13.17 17.71 18.09
CA LYS A 186 13.00 17.12 16.74
C LYS A 186 12.92 18.22 15.70
N LYS A 187 13.35 17.93 14.47
CA LYS A 187 13.26 18.83 13.32
C LYS A 187 12.22 18.32 12.34
N VAL A 188 11.39 19.21 11.85
CA VAL A 188 10.40 18.97 10.80
C VAL A 188 10.56 20.02 9.73
N ALA A 189 10.56 19.62 8.47
CA ALA A 189 10.60 20.52 7.34
C ALA A 189 9.24 20.58 6.63
N ILE A 190 8.85 21.80 6.24
CA ILE A 190 7.76 22.03 5.29
C ILE A 190 8.40 22.26 3.93
N VAL A 191 8.01 21.44 2.95
CA VAL A 191 8.48 21.59 1.56
C VAL A 191 7.59 22.59 0.85
N LYS A 192 8.14 23.76 0.54
CA LYS A 192 7.41 24.90 -0.03
C LYS A 192 6.69 24.53 -1.32
N GLU A 193 7.36 23.92 -2.28
CA GLU A 193 6.81 23.56 -3.59
C GLU A 193 5.64 22.56 -3.50
N LEU A 194 5.60 21.72 -2.48
CA LEU A 194 4.48 20.81 -2.24
C LEU A 194 3.32 21.53 -1.55
N LEU A 195 3.62 22.38 -0.57
CA LEU A 195 2.59 23.14 0.13
C LEU A 195 1.90 24.15 -0.79
N ASP A 196 2.65 24.82 -1.67
CA ASP A 196 2.11 25.79 -2.62
C ASP A 196 1.05 25.19 -3.56
N LYS A 197 1.14 23.87 -3.84
CA LYS A 197 0.18 23.12 -4.68
C LYS A 197 -1.07 22.65 -3.94
N ALA A 198 -1.05 22.68 -2.61
CA ALA A 198 -2.19 22.26 -1.82
C ALA A 198 -3.33 23.29 -1.91
N ASP A 199 -4.56 22.84 -1.74
CA ASP A 199 -5.71 23.74 -1.57
C ASP A 199 -5.61 24.53 -0.25
N GLU A 200 -6.35 25.64 -0.16
CA GLU A 200 -6.25 26.54 0.99
C GLU A 200 -6.66 25.89 2.32
N ALA A 201 -7.60 24.94 2.31
CA ALA A 201 -8.01 24.22 3.52
C ALA A 201 -6.89 23.28 4.01
N SER A 202 -6.21 22.60 3.09
CA SER A 202 -5.05 21.75 3.38
C SER A 202 -3.86 22.58 3.86
N LYS A 203 -3.56 23.72 3.22
CA LYS A 203 -2.53 24.68 3.68
C LYS A 203 -2.78 25.12 5.12
N ALA A 204 -4.01 25.53 5.42
CA ALA A 204 -4.38 25.98 6.76
C ALA A 204 -4.17 24.89 7.81
N LYS A 205 -4.54 23.64 7.51
CA LYS A 205 -4.33 22.49 8.42
C LYS A 205 -2.85 22.20 8.64
N VAL A 206 -2.05 22.18 7.59
CA VAL A 206 -0.59 21.97 7.70
C VAL A 206 0.05 23.07 8.51
N THR A 207 -0.32 24.34 8.29
CA THR A 207 0.19 25.48 9.06
C THR A 207 -0.20 25.38 10.53
N ALA A 208 -1.46 25.08 10.83
CA ALA A 208 -1.92 24.90 12.21
C ALA A 208 -1.20 23.75 12.92
N PHE A 209 -0.96 22.64 12.23
CA PHE A 209 -0.20 21.53 12.75
C PHE A 209 1.26 21.90 13.03
N ALA A 210 1.91 22.62 12.10
CA ALA A 210 3.26 23.13 12.27
C ALA A 210 3.40 24.02 13.51
N GLU A 211 2.45 24.93 13.72
CA GLU A 211 2.42 25.78 14.93
C GLU A 211 2.21 24.96 16.22
N SER A 212 1.40 23.91 16.16
CA SER A 212 1.26 22.97 17.27
C SER A 212 2.58 22.26 17.59
N LEU A 213 3.31 21.82 16.58
CA LEU A 213 4.63 21.20 16.76
C LEU A 213 5.63 22.17 17.39
N LYS A 214 5.69 23.43 16.95
CA LYS A 214 6.56 24.46 17.53
C LYS A 214 6.26 24.66 19.03
N LYS A 215 4.97 24.71 19.41
CA LYS A 215 4.55 24.82 20.82
C LYS A 215 5.03 23.64 21.70
N ASN A 216 5.24 22.47 21.08
CA ASN A 216 5.76 21.28 21.72
C ASN A 216 7.30 21.15 21.63
N GLY A 217 8.00 22.22 21.22
CA GLY A 217 9.46 22.27 21.17
C GLY A 217 10.09 21.61 19.96
N VAL A 218 9.32 21.34 18.90
CA VAL A 218 9.83 20.91 17.60
C VAL A 218 10.37 22.11 16.82
N VAL A 219 11.50 21.97 16.19
CA VAL A 219 12.04 22.94 15.23
C VAL A 219 11.37 22.72 13.88
N VAL A 220 10.57 23.69 13.42
CA VAL A 220 9.90 23.61 12.11
C VAL A 220 10.59 24.60 11.17
N GLU A 221 11.13 24.08 10.08
CA GLU A 221 11.86 24.81 9.05
C GLU A 221 11.10 24.71 7.70
N GLU A 222 11.16 25.74 6.89
CA GLU A 222 10.72 25.72 5.49
C GLU A 222 11.93 25.40 4.61
N ILE A 223 11.77 24.43 3.70
CA ILE A 223 12.82 24.02 2.76
C ILE A 223 12.30 24.06 1.33
N SER A 224 13.20 24.20 0.37
CA SER A 224 12.91 24.14 -1.06
C SER A 224 13.43 22.85 -1.66
N LEU A 225 12.60 22.19 -2.48
CA LEU A 225 12.94 21.04 -3.32
C LEU A 225 12.58 21.37 -4.78
N PRO A 226 13.39 22.17 -5.48
CA PRO A 226 13.03 22.71 -6.81
C PRO A 226 12.85 21.64 -7.89
N LEU A 227 13.37 20.42 -7.67
CA LEU A 227 13.21 19.29 -8.58
C LEU A 227 12.03 18.37 -8.24
N ALA A 228 11.16 18.75 -7.29
CA ALA A 228 10.04 17.88 -6.87
C ALA A 228 9.13 17.48 -8.04
N ASP A 229 8.85 18.39 -8.97
CA ASP A 229 8.03 18.13 -10.15
C ASP A 229 8.72 17.20 -11.16
N ALA A 230 9.98 17.46 -11.41
CA ALA A 230 10.77 16.60 -12.30
C ALA A 230 10.89 15.18 -11.72
N ALA A 231 11.09 15.06 -10.40
CA ALA A 231 11.14 13.77 -9.70
C ALA A 231 9.80 13.02 -9.80
N ASN A 232 8.66 13.73 -9.63
CA ASN A 232 7.34 13.12 -9.79
C ASN A 232 7.11 12.60 -11.22
N THR A 233 7.46 13.41 -12.23
CA THR A 233 7.35 13.00 -13.64
C THR A 233 8.24 11.80 -13.95
N ALA A 234 9.49 11.82 -13.51
CA ALA A 234 10.43 10.71 -13.71
C ALA A 234 9.92 9.43 -13.03
N TRP A 235 9.34 9.54 -11.82
CA TRP A 235 8.73 8.43 -11.12
C TRP A 235 7.58 7.80 -11.90
N GLN A 236 6.66 8.60 -12.45
CA GLN A 236 5.55 8.11 -13.27
C GLN A 236 6.05 7.34 -14.50
N ILE A 237 7.05 7.87 -15.21
CA ILE A 237 7.65 7.20 -16.38
C ILE A 237 8.28 5.87 -15.96
N LEU A 238 9.03 5.84 -14.87
CA LEU A 238 9.68 4.64 -14.35
C LEU A 238 8.65 3.56 -13.98
N MET A 239 7.60 3.94 -13.25
CA MET A 239 6.54 3.00 -12.86
C MET A 239 5.81 2.42 -14.07
N CYS A 240 5.52 3.22 -15.09
CA CYS A 240 4.92 2.74 -16.34
C CYS A 240 5.83 1.76 -17.07
N ALA A 241 7.13 2.05 -17.18
CA ALA A 241 8.09 1.20 -17.86
C ALA A 241 8.27 -0.15 -17.14
N GLU A 242 8.41 -0.14 -15.81
CA GLU A 242 8.53 -1.37 -15.01
C GLU A 242 7.24 -2.19 -15.07
N THR A 243 6.07 -1.55 -14.97
CA THR A 243 4.78 -2.24 -15.08
C THR A 243 4.67 -2.95 -16.42
N CYS A 244 4.93 -2.26 -17.53
CA CYS A 244 4.88 -2.84 -18.85
C CYS A 244 5.79 -4.08 -18.96
N ASN A 245 7.01 -3.99 -18.44
CA ASN A 245 7.94 -5.12 -18.44
C ASN A 245 7.49 -6.27 -17.51
N ASN A 246 7.03 -5.97 -16.30
CA ASN A 246 6.66 -6.99 -15.33
C ASN A 246 5.37 -7.72 -15.68
N VAL A 247 4.33 -7.02 -16.14
CA VAL A 247 3.05 -7.67 -16.49
C VAL A 247 3.10 -8.45 -17.80
N SER A 248 4.10 -8.23 -18.65
CA SER A 248 4.31 -8.99 -19.89
C SER A 248 4.51 -10.50 -19.66
N ARG A 249 4.78 -10.93 -18.42
CA ARG A 249 4.83 -12.34 -18.05
C ARG A 249 3.50 -13.07 -18.12
N TYR A 250 2.39 -12.33 -18.10
CA TYR A 250 1.03 -12.88 -18.20
C TYR A 250 0.62 -13.03 -19.66
N ASP A 251 1.36 -13.83 -20.39
CA ASP A 251 1.28 -14.04 -21.84
C ASP A 251 0.31 -15.17 -22.24
N GLY A 252 -0.35 -15.82 -21.28
CA GLY A 252 -1.23 -16.95 -21.51
C GLY A 252 -0.52 -18.26 -21.86
N VAL A 253 0.82 -18.27 -21.93
CA VAL A 253 1.63 -19.49 -22.14
C VAL A 253 2.04 -20.10 -20.82
N LYS A 254 2.73 -19.33 -19.96
CA LYS A 254 3.13 -19.77 -18.61
C LYS A 254 2.16 -19.29 -17.53
N TYR A 255 1.72 -18.03 -17.62
CA TYR A 255 0.92 -17.37 -16.61
C TYR A 255 -0.22 -16.59 -17.24
N GLY A 256 -1.27 -16.33 -16.48
CA GLY A 256 -2.40 -15.55 -16.90
C GLY A 256 -3.45 -16.37 -17.65
N TYR A 257 -4.45 -15.66 -18.18
CA TYR A 257 -5.53 -16.28 -18.94
C TYR A 257 -5.02 -16.83 -20.26
N ARG A 258 -5.47 -18.04 -20.61
CA ARG A 258 -5.22 -18.67 -21.89
C ARG A 258 -6.52 -18.84 -22.64
N ALA A 259 -6.55 -18.40 -23.91
CA ALA A 259 -7.70 -18.60 -24.79
C ALA A 259 -7.97 -20.08 -25.01
N GLU A 260 -9.25 -20.48 -25.05
CA GLU A 260 -9.66 -21.88 -25.31
C GLU A 260 -9.29 -22.35 -26.72
N THR A 261 -9.28 -21.42 -27.66
CA THR A 261 -8.94 -21.70 -29.06
C THR A 261 -7.84 -20.75 -29.54
N TYR A 262 -6.76 -21.29 -30.06
CA TYR A 262 -5.64 -20.56 -30.64
C TYR A 262 -5.04 -21.34 -31.80
N LYS A 263 -4.44 -20.67 -32.77
CA LYS A 263 -3.79 -21.30 -33.94
C LYS A 263 -2.27 -21.34 -33.79
N ASN A 264 -1.69 -20.38 -33.14
CA ASN A 264 -0.25 -20.23 -32.93
C ASN A 264 -0.03 -19.45 -31.60
N ILE A 265 1.21 -19.12 -31.29
CA ILE A 265 1.58 -18.45 -30.06
C ILE A 265 1.24 -16.94 -30.06
N ASP A 266 0.94 -16.37 -31.22
CA ASP A 266 0.66 -14.94 -31.37
C ASP A 266 -0.79 -14.59 -31.00
#